data_5f6f5833b354dd811e1ab59e9e4012c1
#
_entry.id   5f6f5833b354dd811e1ab59e9e4012c1
#
_cell.length_a   1.000
_cell.length_b   1.000
_cell.length_c   1.000
_cell.angle_alpha   90.00
_cell.angle_beta   90.00
_cell.angle_gamma   90.00
#
_symmetry.space_group_name_H-M   'P 1'
#
loop_
_entity.id
_entity.type
_entity.pdbx_description
1 polymer ?
#
loop_
_entity_poly.entity_id
_entity_poly.type
_entity_poly.pdbx_seq_one_letter_code
_entity_poly.pdbx_strand_id
1 'polypeptide(L)'
;QDVFAVIFLVAATGKLPSVWALALLALFPAMPIINKMINKSGHGELLPLTGFILALGGYHLFELVNIKGDLGALIFGIMLAQHEKASELAKSLLSFKDLFLIGFFLTIGLTALPDLSMIVLAIVFCLFIPLKAALFFGLFTSLRLRGRTAYLSSLVLSNYSEFGLIVGALAVSLDLLANSWL
;
A
#
# COMPACT_ATOMS: atom_id res chain seq x y z
N GLN A 1 -9.30 4.26 3.40
CA GLN A 1 -8.05 5.03 3.61
C GLN A 1 -7.10 4.80 2.45
N ASP A 2 -6.77 3.56 2.11
CA ASP A 2 -5.76 3.20 1.11
C ASP A 2 -6.11 3.67 -0.30
N VAL A 3 -7.39 3.56 -0.71
CA VAL A 3 -7.85 4.08 -2.02
C VAL A 3 -7.67 5.59 -2.11
N PHE A 4 -8.00 6.34 -1.06
CA PHE A 4 -7.79 7.78 -1.03
C PHE A 4 -6.31 8.15 -1.03
N ALA A 5 -5.47 7.39 -0.32
CA ALA A 5 -4.02 7.57 -0.34
C ALA A 5 -3.47 7.38 -1.76
N VAL A 6 -3.88 6.31 -2.47
CA VAL A 6 -3.47 6.07 -3.86
C VAL A 6 -3.93 7.19 -4.79
N ILE A 7 -5.19 7.66 -4.66
CA ILE A 7 -5.70 8.80 -5.45
C ILE A 7 -4.87 10.05 -5.18
N PHE A 8 -4.58 10.34 -3.92
CA PHE A 8 -3.74 11.48 -3.53
C PHE A 8 -2.33 11.36 -4.11
N LEU A 9 -1.70 10.18 -4.01
CA LEU A 9 -0.37 9.92 -4.55
C LEU A 9 -0.31 10.18 -6.06
N VAL A 10 -1.35 9.79 -6.80
CA VAL A 10 -1.44 10.04 -8.25
C VAL A 10 -1.66 11.52 -8.55
N ALA A 11 -2.58 12.17 -7.83
CA ALA A 11 -2.91 13.58 -8.05
C ALA A 11 -1.75 14.50 -7.66
N ALA A 12 -1.07 14.23 -6.54
CA ALA A 12 0.02 15.05 -6.02
C ALA A 12 1.28 15.02 -6.89
N THR A 13 1.54 13.92 -7.59
CA THR A 13 2.71 13.82 -8.47
C THR A 13 2.61 14.69 -9.72
N GLY A 14 1.40 15.14 -10.11
CA GLY A 14 1.18 16.05 -11.24
C GLY A 14 1.72 15.54 -12.59
N LYS A 15 2.21 14.32 -12.65
CA LYS A 15 2.75 13.72 -13.87
C LYS A 15 1.60 13.35 -14.79
N LEU A 16 1.53 14.01 -15.94
CA LEU A 16 0.61 13.59 -17.00
C LEU A 16 1.14 12.32 -17.67
N PRO A 17 0.30 11.28 -17.82
CA PRO A 17 0.69 10.08 -18.54
C PRO A 17 1.20 10.43 -19.94
N SER A 18 2.30 9.83 -20.37
CA SER A 18 2.77 10.00 -21.74
C SER A 18 1.83 9.29 -22.72
N VAL A 19 1.87 9.65 -23.99
CA VAL A 19 1.10 8.94 -25.04
C VAL A 19 1.41 7.44 -25.05
N TRP A 20 2.62 7.08 -24.65
CA TRP A 20 3.06 5.69 -24.49
C TRP A 20 2.33 4.93 -23.36
N ALA A 21 1.59 5.60 -22.50
CA ALA A 21 0.75 4.93 -21.48
C ALA A 21 -0.30 4.00 -22.13
N LEU A 22 -0.71 4.29 -23.38
CA LEU A 22 -1.57 3.39 -24.14
C LEU A 22 -0.91 2.02 -24.41
N ALA A 23 0.42 1.96 -24.46
CA ALA A 23 1.14 0.69 -24.58
C ALA A 23 0.94 -0.24 -23.38
N LEU A 24 0.57 0.28 -22.21
CA LEU A 24 0.24 -0.54 -21.03
C LEU A 24 -1.02 -1.40 -21.25
N LEU A 25 -1.88 -1.05 -22.21
CA LEU A 25 -3.00 -1.92 -22.60
C LEU A 25 -2.50 -3.24 -23.20
N ALA A 26 -1.26 -3.29 -23.71
CA ALA A 26 -0.63 -4.52 -24.18
C ALA A 26 -0.30 -5.50 -23.03
N LEU A 27 -0.41 -5.09 -21.77
CA LEU A 27 -0.30 -6.00 -20.62
C LEU A 27 -1.44 -7.03 -20.58
N PHE A 28 -2.64 -6.68 -21.07
CA PHE A 28 -3.75 -7.64 -21.13
C PHE A 28 -3.45 -8.84 -22.04
N PRO A 29 -3.00 -8.67 -23.28
CA PRO A 29 -2.60 -9.81 -24.12
C PRO A 29 -1.28 -10.46 -23.67
N ALA A 30 -0.47 -9.81 -22.83
CA ALA A 30 0.73 -10.40 -22.23
C ALA A 30 0.44 -11.35 -21.05
N MET A 31 -0.80 -11.39 -20.55
CA MET A 31 -1.25 -12.24 -19.44
C MET A 31 -0.82 -13.72 -19.58
N PRO A 32 -0.96 -14.39 -20.75
CA PRO A 32 -0.53 -15.77 -20.87
C PRO A 32 0.99 -15.95 -20.69
N ILE A 33 1.79 -14.96 -21.02
CA ILE A 33 3.25 -14.99 -20.79
C ILE A 33 3.54 -14.94 -19.30
N ILE A 34 2.87 -14.03 -18.58
CA ILE A 34 3.00 -13.87 -17.13
C ILE A 34 2.57 -15.16 -16.42
N ASN A 35 1.43 -15.72 -16.81
CA ASN A 35 0.93 -16.98 -16.27
C ASN A 35 1.91 -18.13 -16.52
N LYS A 36 2.52 -18.19 -17.72
CA LYS A 36 3.55 -19.19 -18.04
C LYS A 36 4.79 -19.05 -17.17
N MET A 37 5.22 -17.82 -16.86
CA MET A 37 6.35 -17.55 -15.95
C MET A 37 6.04 -18.10 -14.55
N ILE A 38 4.86 -17.80 -13.99
CA ILE A 38 4.45 -18.29 -12.68
C ILE A 38 4.32 -19.81 -12.65
N ASN A 39 3.74 -20.40 -13.69
CA ASN A 39 3.62 -21.85 -13.79
C ASN A 39 5.00 -22.53 -13.83
N LYS A 40 5.96 -21.95 -14.55
CA LYS A 40 7.33 -22.45 -14.66
C LYS A 40 8.15 -22.28 -13.36
N SER A 41 7.82 -21.30 -12.53
CA SER A 41 8.47 -21.08 -11.23
C SER A 41 8.21 -22.21 -10.22
N GLY A 42 7.27 -23.11 -10.51
CA GLY A 42 6.98 -24.23 -9.63
C GLY A 42 6.36 -23.80 -8.30
N HIS A 43 6.74 -24.51 -7.24
CA HIS A 43 6.39 -24.23 -5.85
C HIS A 43 7.68 -23.99 -5.07
N GLY A 44 7.63 -23.20 -4.00
CA GLY A 44 8.77 -22.94 -3.13
C GLY A 44 9.47 -21.61 -3.39
N GLU A 45 10.81 -21.59 -3.35
CA GLU A 45 11.61 -20.35 -3.29
C GLU A 45 11.58 -19.49 -4.56
N LEU A 46 11.39 -20.10 -5.73
CA LEU A 46 11.34 -19.38 -7.01
C LEU A 46 10.04 -18.60 -7.19
N LEU A 47 8.98 -19.00 -6.51
CA LEU A 47 7.68 -18.33 -6.63
C LEU A 47 7.69 -16.90 -6.09
N PRO A 48 8.17 -16.62 -4.85
CA PRO A 48 8.29 -15.24 -4.35
C PRO A 48 9.28 -14.41 -5.18
N LEU A 49 10.37 -15.01 -5.67
CA LEU A 49 11.32 -14.31 -6.54
C LEU A 49 10.64 -13.84 -7.85
N THR A 50 9.83 -14.71 -8.45
CA THR A 50 9.02 -14.34 -9.63
C THR A 50 8.04 -13.22 -9.30
N GLY A 51 7.42 -13.25 -8.12
CA GLY A 51 6.56 -12.16 -7.63
C GLY A 51 7.28 -10.82 -7.51
N PHE A 52 8.51 -10.81 -6.98
CA PHE A 52 9.34 -9.61 -6.93
C PHE A 52 9.72 -9.09 -8.31
N ILE A 53 10.13 -9.99 -9.22
CA ILE A 53 10.46 -9.60 -10.60
C ILE A 53 9.25 -8.96 -11.29
N LEU A 54 8.05 -9.51 -11.10
CA LEU A 54 6.82 -8.97 -11.68
C LEU A 54 6.43 -7.63 -11.04
N ALA A 55 6.56 -7.50 -9.72
CA ALA A 55 6.25 -6.25 -9.02
C ALA A 55 7.22 -5.13 -9.41
N LEU A 56 8.52 -5.38 -9.38
CA LEU A 56 9.56 -4.41 -9.77
C LEU A 56 9.52 -4.12 -11.28
N GLY A 57 9.28 -5.13 -12.10
CA GLY A 57 9.09 -4.96 -13.54
C GLY A 57 7.88 -4.09 -13.85
N GLY A 58 6.76 -4.33 -13.17
CA GLY A 58 5.56 -3.49 -13.24
C GLY A 58 5.83 -2.05 -12.81
N TYR A 59 6.54 -1.87 -11.69
CA TYR A 59 6.97 -0.57 -11.22
C TYR A 59 7.75 0.21 -12.29
N HIS A 60 8.81 -0.39 -12.83
CA HIS A 60 9.64 0.27 -13.85
C HIS A 60 8.91 0.53 -15.17
N LEU A 61 8.07 -0.40 -15.62
CA LEU A 61 7.27 -0.21 -16.83
C LEU A 61 6.34 1.00 -16.73
N PHE A 62 5.75 1.24 -15.56
CA PHE A 62 4.88 2.39 -15.34
C PHE A 62 5.68 3.69 -15.23
N GLU A 63 6.85 3.66 -14.62
CA GLU A 63 7.74 4.84 -14.59
C GLU A 63 8.19 5.29 -15.98
N LEU A 64 8.49 4.35 -16.88
CA LEU A 64 8.89 4.66 -18.26
C LEU A 64 7.83 5.45 -19.03
N VAL A 65 6.56 5.31 -18.68
CA VAL A 65 5.44 6.03 -19.30
C VAL A 65 4.96 7.25 -18.49
N ASN A 66 5.77 7.71 -17.53
CA ASN A 66 5.46 8.81 -16.62
C ASN A 66 4.23 8.58 -15.73
N ILE A 67 3.93 7.32 -15.42
CA ILE A 67 2.93 6.94 -14.41
C ILE A 67 3.69 6.48 -13.17
N LYS A 68 3.09 6.66 -11.99
CA LYS A 68 3.70 6.24 -10.74
C LYS A 68 3.91 4.72 -10.71
N GLY A 69 5.14 4.29 -10.42
CA GLY A 69 5.53 2.87 -10.46
C GLY A 69 4.74 1.99 -9.49
N ASP A 70 4.32 2.53 -8.34
CA ASP A 70 3.51 1.80 -7.36
C ASP A 70 2.20 1.27 -7.96
N LEU A 71 1.58 2.03 -8.89
CA LEU A 71 0.40 1.58 -9.63
C LEU A 71 0.70 0.39 -10.54
N GLY A 72 1.91 0.34 -11.11
CA GLY A 72 2.34 -0.77 -11.93
C GLY A 72 2.38 -2.06 -11.14
N ALA A 73 3.03 -2.06 -9.98
CA ALA A 73 3.07 -3.22 -9.09
C ALA A 73 1.66 -3.66 -8.64
N LEU A 74 0.77 -2.70 -8.33
CA LEU A 74 -0.62 -2.97 -7.95
C LEU A 74 -1.40 -3.62 -9.10
N ILE A 75 -1.29 -3.12 -10.32
CA ILE A 75 -1.98 -3.66 -11.49
C ILE A 75 -1.51 -5.08 -11.79
N PHE A 76 -0.20 -5.33 -11.74
CA PHE A 76 0.32 -6.70 -11.86
C PHE A 76 -0.25 -7.62 -10.78
N GLY A 77 -0.36 -7.16 -9.54
CA GLY A 77 -0.98 -7.91 -8.45
C GLY A 77 -2.46 -8.25 -8.72
N ILE A 78 -3.23 -7.28 -9.22
CA ILE A 78 -4.65 -7.49 -9.60
C ILE A 78 -4.77 -8.48 -10.75
N MET A 79 -3.91 -8.37 -11.77
CA MET A 79 -3.90 -9.30 -12.89
C MET A 79 -3.61 -10.75 -12.45
N LEU A 80 -2.73 -10.91 -11.46
CA LEU A 80 -2.38 -12.21 -10.91
C LEU A 80 -3.40 -12.78 -9.93
N ALA A 81 -4.32 -11.97 -9.42
CA ALA A 81 -5.28 -12.38 -8.38
C ALA A 81 -6.17 -13.56 -8.79
N GLN A 82 -6.39 -13.75 -10.08
CA GLN A 82 -7.19 -14.86 -10.62
C GLN A 82 -6.38 -16.14 -10.90
N HIS A 83 -5.06 -16.10 -10.72
CA HIS A 83 -4.20 -17.25 -10.96
C HIS A 83 -4.30 -18.28 -9.83
N GLU A 84 -4.25 -19.60 -10.14
CA GLU A 84 -4.35 -20.66 -9.13
C GLU A 84 -3.30 -20.55 -8.01
N LYS A 85 -2.09 -20.08 -8.34
CA LYS A 85 -1.00 -19.87 -7.38
C LYS A 85 -1.02 -18.50 -6.69
N ALA A 86 -2.02 -17.65 -6.94
CA ALA A 86 -2.08 -16.30 -6.38
C ALA A 86 -2.04 -16.31 -4.84
N SER A 87 -2.77 -17.24 -4.23
CA SER A 87 -2.81 -17.36 -2.76
C SER A 87 -1.47 -17.81 -2.17
N GLU A 88 -0.76 -18.72 -2.82
CA GLU A 88 0.57 -19.18 -2.41
C GLU A 88 1.61 -18.06 -2.57
N LEU A 89 1.59 -17.38 -3.72
CA LEU A 89 2.43 -16.22 -3.99
C LEU A 89 2.21 -15.11 -2.96
N ALA A 90 0.94 -14.78 -2.68
CA ALA A 90 0.61 -13.76 -1.69
C ALA A 90 1.14 -14.13 -0.29
N LYS A 91 0.96 -15.38 0.15
CA LYS A 91 1.47 -15.84 1.45
C LYS A 91 2.99 -15.75 1.55
N SER A 92 3.71 -16.14 0.51
CA SER A 92 5.17 -16.05 0.49
C SER A 92 5.67 -14.61 0.49
N LEU A 93 5.02 -13.71 -0.25
CA LEU A 93 5.37 -12.27 -0.28
C LEU A 93 5.02 -11.54 1.02
N LEU A 94 3.99 -11.98 1.76
CA LEU A 94 3.63 -11.37 3.05
C LEU A 94 4.78 -11.42 4.06
N SER A 95 5.57 -12.49 4.09
CA SER A 95 6.74 -12.58 4.99
C SER A 95 7.81 -11.53 4.67
N PHE A 96 7.98 -11.20 3.40
CA PHE A 96 8.91 -10.14 2.98
C PHE A 96 8.31 -8.75 3.21
N LYS A 97 6.98 -8.60 3.10
CA LYS A 97 6.29 -7.33 3.42
C LYS A 97 6.69 -6.83 4.81
N ASP A 98 6.66 -7.69 5.81
CA ASP A 98 6.95 -7.30 7.19
C ASP A 98 8.41 -6.83 7.35
N LEU A 99 9.35 -7.49 6.66
CA LEU A 99 10.75 -7.07 6.65
C LEU A 99 10.94 -5.68 6.03
N PHE A 100 10.33 -5.45 4.88
CA PHE A 100 10.39 -4.14 4.21
C PHE A 100 9.68 -3.05 5.02
N LEU A 101 8.57 -3.38 5.65
CA LEU A 101 7.83 -2.46 6.50
C LEU A 101 8.67 -2.01 7.71
N ILE A 102 9.35 -2.94 8.38
CA ILE A 102 10.28 -2.62 9.46
C ILE A 102 11.39 -1.70 8.97
N GLY A 103 12.02 -2.02 7.84
CA GLY A 103 13.06 -1.17 7.23
C GLY A 103 12.56 0.24 6.92
N PHE A 104 11.34 0.36 6.37
CA PHE A 104 10.70 1.61 6.06
C PHE A 104 10.44 2.46 7.34
N PHE A 105 9.87 1.87 8.37
CA PHE A 105 9.62 2.58 9.63
C PHE A 105 10.93 3.00 10.32
N LEU A 106 11.97 2.16 10.28
CA LEU A 106 13.28 2.52 10.82
C LEU A 106 13.87 3.70 10.05
N THR A 107 13.79 3.70 8.72
CA THR A 107 14.30 4.79 7.89
C THR A 107 13.61 6.11 8.25
N ILE A 108 12.28 6.11 8.36
CA ILE A 108 11.52 7.31 8.77
C ILE A 108 11.89 7.72 10.21
N GLY A 109 11.90 6.78 11.14
CA GLY A 109 12.18 7.08 12.56
C GLY A 109 13.60 7.60 12.82
N LEU A 110 14.56 7.30 11.93
CA LEU A 110 15.93 7.79 12.01
C LEU A 110 16.13 9.14 11.29
N THR A 111 15.15 9.63 10.54
CA THR A 111 15.29 10.84 9.73
C THR A 111 15.28 12.11 10.59
N ALA A 112 14.48 12.13 11.65
CA ALA A 112 14.40 13.29 12.54
C ALA A 112 14.05 12.87 13.98
N LEU A 113 14.54 13.65 14.95
CA LEU A 113 14.11 13.52 16.34
C LEU A 113 12.80 14.33 16.52
N PRO A 114 11.77 13.74 17.15
CA PRO A 114 10.51 14.44 17.37
C PRO A 114 10.69 15.62 18.35
N ASP A 115 10.19 16.77 17.97
CA ASP A 115 10.10 17.94 18.85
C ASP A 115 8.90 17.80 19.81
N LEU A 116 8.92 18.57 20.89
CA LEU A 116 7.86 18.53 21.91
C LEU A 116 6.46 18.80 21.32
N SER A 117 6.36 19.69 20.35
CA SER A 117 5.12 20.00 19.64
C SER A 117 4.56 18.77 18.88
N MET A 118 5.45 17.94 18.31
CA MET A 118 5.08 16.72 17.60
C MET A 118 4.61 15.63 18.55
N ILE A 119 5.24 15.52 19.73
CA ILE A 119 4.81 14.58 20.78
C ILE A 119 3.39 14.93 21.23
N VAL A 120 3.08 16.21 21.45
CA VAL A 120 1.73 16.64 21.81
C VAL A 120 0.73 16.29 20.71
N LEU A 121 1.06 16.54 19.45
CA LEU A 121 0.20 16.20 18.32
C LEU A 121 0.00 14.67 18.21
N ALA A 122 1.05 13.88 18.40
CA ALA A 122 0.96 12.43 18.40
C ALA A 122 0.01 11.92 19.49
N ILE A 123 0.06 12.50 20.70
CA ILE A 123 -0.88 12.18 21.78
C ILE A 123 -2.32 12.51 21.38
N VAL A 124 -2.54 13.66 20.74
CA VAL A 124 -3.87 14.03 20.23
C VAL A 124 -4.38 13.01 19.22
N PHE A 125 -3.55 12.60 18.24
CA PHE A 125 -3.93 11.55 17.28
C PHE A 125 -4.19 10.21 17.96
N CYS A 126 -3.41 9.83 18.98
CA CYS A 126 -3.67 8.64 19.77
C CYS A 126 -5.04 8.68 20.47
N LEU A 127 -5.45 9.85 20.97
CA LEU A 127 -6.76 10.02 21.61
C LEU A 127 -7.92 9.90 20.61
N PHE A 128 -7.70 10.17 19.32
CA PHE A 128 -8.70 9.96 18.28
C PHE A 128 -8.96 8.47 17.98
N ILE A 129 -8.01 7.56 18.27
CA ILE A 129 -8.19 6.12 18.00
C ILE A 129 -9.38 5.54 18.80
N PRO A 130 -9.47 5.69 20.13
CA PRO A 130 -10.60 5.21 20.90
C PRO A 130 -11.92 5.91 20.50
N LEU A 131 -11.87 7.18 20.14
CA LEU A 131 -13.06 7.88 19.63
C LEU A 131 -13.54 7.26 18.31
N LYS A 132 -12.66 7.00 17.35
CA LYS A 132 -12.98 6.28 16.12
C LYS A 132 -13.55 4.89 16.40
N ALA A 133 -12.92 4.15 17.30
CA ALA A 133 -13.40 2.82 17.71
C ALA A 133 -14.81 2.88 18.30
N ALA A 134 -15.10 3.85 19.15
CA ALA A 134 -16.43 4.05 19.73
C ALA A 134 -17.48 4.41 18.68
N LEU A 135 -17.13 5.27 17.71
CA LEU A 135 -18.03 5.64 16.60
C LEU A 135 -18.34 4.44 15.70
N PHE A 136 -17.33 3.65 15.31
CA PHE A 136 -17.54 2.43 14.53
C PHE A 136 -18.33 1.38 15.32
N PHE A 137 -18.06 1.23 16.63
CA PHE A 137 -18.82 0.33 17.48
C PHE A 137 -20.29 0.73 17.54
N GLY A 138 -20.58 2.03 17.75
CA GLY A 138 -21.95 2.55 17.73
C GLY A 138 -22.64 2.33 16.38
N LEU A 139 -21.92 2.53 15.26
CA LEU A 139 -22.45 2.28 13.94
C LEU A 139 -22.78 0.79 13.72
N PHE A 140 -21.87 -0.12 14.09
CA PHE A 140 -22.07 -1.55 13.90
C PHE A 140 -23.17 -2.12 14.81
N THR A 141 -23.31 -1.61 16.02
CA THR A 141 -24.39 -1.99 16.92
C THR A 141 -25.75 -1.48 16.41
N SER A 142 -25.80 -0.29 15.80
CA SER A 142 -27.02 0.22 15.16
C SER A 142 -27.44 -0.62 13.95
N LEU A 143 -26.48 -1.22 13.24
CA LEU A 143 -26.70 -2.19 12.15
C LEU A 143 -27.02 -3.61 12.65
N ARG A 144 -27.26 -3.78 13.95
CA ARG A 144 -27.60 -5.05 14.61
C ARG A 144 -26.56 -6.16 14.45
N LEU A 145 -25.30 -5.82 14.30
CA LEU A 145 -24.21 -6.79 14.36
C LEU A 145 -24.04 -7.33 15.80
N ARG A 146 -23.60 -8.59 15.91
CA ARG A 146 -23.29 -9.19 17.21
C ARG A 146 -22.22 -8.37 17.93
N GLY A 147 -22.41 -8.09 19.23
CA GLY A 147 -21.53 -7.19 20.00
C GLY A 147 -20.04 -7.53 19.89
N ARG A 148 -19.67 -8.84 19.94
CA ARG A 148 -18.28 -9.28 19.75
C ARG A 148 -17.74 -8.91 18.36
N THR A 149 -18.49 -9.15 17.30
CA THR A 149 -18.10 -8.83 15.94
C THR A 149 -18.01 -7.32 15.77
N ALA A 150 -18.98 -6.55 16.26
CA ALA A 150 -18.97 -5.10 16.23
C ALA A 150 -17.74 -4.53 16.91
N TYR A 151 -17.39 -5.04 18.10
CA TYR A 151 -16.23 -4.60 18.86
C TYR A 151 -14.91 -4.90 18.14
N LEU A 152 -14.68 -6.13 17.69
CA LEU A 152 -13.44 -6.52 17.00
C LEU A 152 -13.28 -5.76 15.68
N SER A 153 -14.35 -5.63 14.90
CA SER A 153 -14.33 -4.87 13.64
C SER A 153 -14.06 -3.39 13.88
N SER A 154 -14.62 -2.79 14.93
CA SER A 154 -14.37 -1.38 15.25
C SER A 154 -12.92 -1.12 15.64
N LEU A 155 -12.27 -2.02 16.37
CA LEU A 155 -10.85 -1.91 16.71
C LEU A 155 -9.96 -1.99 15.46
N VAL A 156 -10.24 -2.94 14.57
CA VAL A 156 -9.47 -3.09 13.32
C VAL A 156 -9.61 -1.86 12.42
N LEU A 157 -10.83 -1.31 12.30
CA LEU A 157 -11.10 -0.17 11.43
C LEU A 157 -10.67 1.19 12.02
N SER A 158 -10.41 1.25 13.32
CA SER A 158 -9.95 2.49 13.97
C SER A 158 -8.48 2.79 13.77
N ASN A 159 -7.67 1.82 13.35
CA ASN A 159 -6.25 2.01 13.11
C ASN A 159 -5.98 3.03 11.98
N TYR A 160 -4.82 3.66 12.03
CA TYR A 160 -4.30 4.45 10.92
C TYR A 160 -3.61 3.52 9.91
N SER A 161 -3.76 3.84 8.62
CA SER A 161 -3.10 3.09 7.55
C SER A 161 -1.63 3.50 7.44
N GLU A 162 -0.76 2.52 7.16
CA GLU A 162 0.65 2.77 6.82
C GLU A 162 0.82 3.69 5.60
N PHE A 163 -0.16 3.73 4.71
CA PHE A 163 -0.16 4.66 3.58
C PHE A 163 -0.16 6.14 4.00
N GLY A 164 -0.62 6.46 5.21
CA GLY A 164 -0.54 7.80 5.76
C GLY A 164 0.90 8.31 5.84
N LEU A 165 1.86 7.46 6.24
CA LEU A 165 3.28 7.81 6.27
C LEU A 165 3.88 7.94 4.86
N ILE A 166 3.48 7.10 3.92
CA ILE A 166 3.91 7.19 2.52
C ILE A 166 3.42 8.51 1.90
N VAL A 167 2.17 8.89 2.18
CA VAL A 167 1.60 10.18 1.76
C VAL A 167 2.35 11.35 2.42
N GLY A 168 2.68 11.24 3.71
CA GLY A 168 3.48 12.22 4.44
C GLY A 168 4.87 12.39 3.84
N ALA A 169 5.57 11.28 3.58
CA ALA A 169 6.88 11.28 2.96
C ALA A 169 6.85 11.94 1.56
N LEU A 170 5.82 11.66 0.77
CA LEU A 170 5.63 12.34 -0.52
C LEU A 170 5.35 13.83 -0.33
N ALA A 171 4.50 14.22 0.60
CA ALA A 171 4.18 15.61 0.87
C ALA A 171 5.43 16.42 1.28
N VAL A 172 6.34 15.80 2.05
CA VAL A 172 7.65 16.38 2.37
C VAL A 172 8.53 16.50 1.13
N SER A 173 8.58 15.47 0.29
CA SER A 173 9.38 15.49 -0.96
C SER A 173 8.88 16.53 -1.98
N LEU A 174 7.63 16.97 -1.87
CA LEU A 174 7.01 18.01 -2.69
C LEU A 174 7.02 19.40 -2.01
N ASP A 175 7.76 19.57 -0.91
CA ASP A 175 7.80 20.80 -0.10
C ASP A 175 6.43 21.29 0.42
N LEU A 176 5.45 20.41 0.48
CA LEU A 176 4.12 20.69 1.05
C LEU A 176 4.12 20.60 2.58
N LEU A 177 5.05 19.84 3.14
CA LEU A 177 5.25 19.65 4.58
C LEU A 177 6.74 19.78 4.93
N ALA A 178 7.05 20.37 6.06
CA ALA A 178 8.42 20.38 6.56
C ALA A 178 8.86 18.98 7.01
N ASN A 179 10.15 18.65 6.85
CA ASN A 179 10.73 17.36 7.25
C ASN A 179 10.45 16.97 8.71
N SER A 180 10.26 17.95 9.55
CA SER A 180 9.93 17.76 10.97
C SER A 180 8.57 17.09 11.23
N TRP A 181 7.69 17.03 10.25
CA TRP A 181 6.35 16.42 10.39
C TRP A 181 6.27 14.94 9.98
N LEU A 182 7.35 14.39 9.54
CA LEU A 182 7.46 12.99 9.17
C LEU A 182 7.96 12.14 10.32
#